data_7ae682b3994be39ca74ec3d93f33ff85
#
_entry.id   7ae682b3994be39ca74ec3d93f33ff85
#
_cell.length_a   1.000
_cell.length_b   1.000
_cell.length_c   1.000
_cell.angle_alpha   90.00
_cell.angle_beta   90.00
_cell.angle_gamma   90.00
#
_symmetry.space_group_name_H-M   'P 1'
#
loop_
_entity.id
_entity.type
_entity.pdbx_description
1 polymer ?
#
loop_
_entity_poly.entity_id
_entity_poly.type
_entity_poly.pdbx_seq_one_letter_code
_entity_poly.pdbx_strand_id
1 'polypeptide(L)'
;MGAQQLFDDGNRLFRDDLYWAALLRYSQAEEAGMDTALLHYNTGVANDKAGQHSRARESLEKARRSSALQPMAHFNLGMNAYAMGEPEEAIRWFKLAEEQEQNKKVSSYARKAIARIRETAESGDPAIQRVDRAEEDRDTFDFSYYAQVGFGTDDNVFRSPAQPYVDFGNPALPLVTPEVQSGSFVPYRAGLKYQINS
;
A
#
# COMPACT_ATOMS: atom_id res chain seq x y z
N MET A 1 -22.02 -11.51 16.15
CA MET A 1 -21.93 -10.79 14.87
C MET A 1 -21.61 -11.80 13.78
N GLY A 2 -22.26 -11.70 12.63
CA GLY A 2 -21.94 -12.57 11.48
C GLY A 2 -20.69 -12.09 10.76
N ALA A 3 -20.01 -12.98 10.02
CA ALA A 3 -18.79 -12.66 9.30
C ALA A 3 -18.93 -11.45 8.36
N GLN A 4 -20.06 -11.35 7.64
CA GLN A 4 -20.36 -10.22 6.77
C GLN A 4 -20.45 -8.89 7.53
N GLN A 5 -21.10 -8.87 8.67
CA GLN A 5 -21.23 -7.67 9.49
C GLN A 5 -19.86 -7.19 10.03
N LEU A 6 -19.01 -8.14 10.43
CA LEU A 6 -17.64 -7.84 10.86
C LEU A 6 -16.80 -7.25 9.72
N PHE A 7 -16.95 -7.81 8.52
CA PHE A 7 -16.29 -7.30 7.33
C PHE A 7 -16.74 -5.87 7.00
N ASP A 8 -18.04 -5.60 7.04
CA ASP A 8 -18.61 -4.27 6.75
C ASP A 8 -18.19 -3.24 7.81
N ASP A 9 -18.11 -3.65 9.10
CA ASP A 9 -17.54 -2.82 10.15
C ASP A 9 -16.05 -2.51 9.90
N GLY A 10 -15.29 -3.51 9.45
CA GLY A 10 -13.90 -3.33 9.05
C GLY A 10 -13.75 -2.31 7.92
N ASN A 11 -14.60 -2.41 6.89
CA ASN A 11 -14.61 -1.46 5.78
C ASN A 11 -14.94 -0.02 6.24
N ARG A 12 -15.86 0.13 7.18
CA ARG A 12 -16.17 1.45 7.76
C ARG A 12 -14.98 2.02 8.50
N LEU A 13 -14.36 1.24 9.39
CA LEU A 13 -13.18 1.65 10.14
C LEU A 13 -12.00 2.00 9.23
N PHE A 14 -11.84 1.26 8.13
CA PHE A 14 -10.82 1.56 7.12
C PHE A 14 -11.04 2.94 6.47
N ARG A 15 -12.29 3.28 6.13
CA ARG A 15 -12.61 4.62 5.59
C ARG A 15 -12.35 5.76 6.58
N ASP A 16 -12.43 5.47 7.87
CA ASP A 16 -12.14 6.40 8.97
C ASP A 16 -10.63 6.42 9.33
N ASP A 17 -9.76 5.86 8.47
CA ASP A 17 -8.31 5.73 8.65
C ASP A 17 -7.89 4.96 9.92
N LEU A 18 -8.82 4.24 10.54
CA LEU A 18 -8.60 3.41 11.72
C LEU A 18 -8.11 2.01 11.33
N TYR A 19 -6.96 1.94 10.66
CA TYR A 19 -6.45 0.71 10.00
C TYR A 19 -6.30 -0.47 10.95
N TRP A 20 -5.77 -0.25 12.15
CA TRP A 20 -5.61 -1.31 13.15
C TRP A 20 -6.96 -1.88 13.64
N ALA A 21 -7.95 -1.01 13.81
CA ALA A 21 -9.29 -1.44 14.19
C ALA A 21 -9.98 -2.18 13.03
N ALA A 22 -9.75 -1.73 11.78
CA ALA A 22 -10.23 -2.42 10.59
C ALA A 22 -9.62 -3.83 10.49
N LEU A 23 -8.31 -3.97 10.70
CA LEU A 23 -7.60 -5.25 10.69
C LEU A 23 -8.15 -6.22 11.75
N LEU A 24 -8.48 -5.72 12.94
CA LEU A 24 -9.12 -6.54 13.97
C LEU A 24 -10.49 -7.07 13.49
N ARG A 25 -11.29 -6.24 12.84
CA ARG A 25 -12.60 -6.66 12.31
C ARG A 25 -12.46 -7.65 11.16
N TYR A 26 -11.48 -7.46 10.27
CA TYR A 26 -11.19 -8.40 9.18
C TYR A 26 -10.71 -9.76 9.71
N SER A 27 -9.86 -9.79 10.75
CA SER A 27 -9.46 -11.02 11.42
C SER A 27 -10.66 -11.75 12.04
N GLN A 28 -11.54 -11.02 12.72
CA GLN A 28 -12.76 -11.59 13.27
C GLN A 28 -13.72 -12.12 12.20
N ALA A 29 -13.79 -11.46 11.03
CA ALA A 29 -14.58 -11.95 9.90
C ALA A 29 -14.00 -13.25 9.34
N GLU A 30 -12.68 -13.37 9.24
CA GLU A 30 -11.97 -14.58 8.82
C GLU A 30 -12.20 -15.72 9.82
N GLU A 31 -12.06 -15.46 11.12
CA GLU A 31 -12.35 -16.42 12.20
C GLU A 31 -13.82 -16.87 12.20
N ALA A 32 -14.76 -15.99 11.79
CA ALA A 32 -16.17 -16.32 11.62
C ALA A 32 -16.47 -17.06 10.29
N GLY A 33 -15.44 -17.49 9.55
CA GLY A 33 -15.53 -18.34 8.37
C GLY A 33 -15.58 -17.60 7.03
N MET A 34 -15.31 -16.28 6.99
CA MET A 34 -15.18 -15.56 5.73
C MET A 34 -13.77 -15.79 5.15
N ASP A 35 -13.69 -16.49 4.02
CA ASP A 35 -12.47 -16.66 3.24
C ASP A 35 -12.73 -16.23 1.79
N THR A 36 -12.65 -14.93 1.54
CA THR A 36 -12.90 -14.35 0.24
C THR A 36 -11.70 -13.56 -0.25
N ALA A 37 -11.46 -13.58 -1.56
CA ALA A 37 -10.41 -12.77 -2.16
C ALA A 37 -10.52 -11.28 -1.80
N LEU A 38 -11.71 -10.82 -1.56
CA LEU A 38 -12.00 -9.45 -1.19
C LEU A 38 -11.62 -9.13 0.25
N LEU A 39 -11.92 -10.03 1.20
CA LEU A 39 -11.42 -9.89 2.56
C LEU A 39 -9.89 -9.82 2.55
N HIS A 40 -9.23 -10.71 1.82
CA HIS A 40 -7.78 -10.69 1.71
C HIS A 40 -7.25 -9.41 1.06
N TYR A 41 -7.94 -8.89 0.04
CA TYR A 41 -7.57 -7.63 -0.60
C TYR A 41 -7.65 -6.46 0.40
N ASN A 42 -8.78 -6.31 1.09
CA ASN A 42 -8.97 -5.22 2.06
C ASN A 42 -8.02 -5.35 3.26
N THR A 43 -7.79 -6.58 3.73
CA THR A 43 -6.79 -6.87 4.77
C THR A 43 -5.39 -6.49 4.30
N GLY A 44 -5.03 -6.80 3.06
CA GLY A 44 -3.75 -6.44 2.49
C GLY A 44 -3.54 -4.93 2.41
N VAL A 45 -4.53 -4.20 1.90
CA VAL A 45 -4.46 -2.74 1.82
C VAL A 45 -4.41 -2.10 3.21
N ALA A 46 -5.19 -2.63 4.18
CA ALA A 46 -5.17 -2.13 5.55
C ALA A 46 -3.82 -2.38 6.24
N ASN A 47 -3.22 -3.56 6.03
CA ASN A 47 -1.87 -3.87 6.53
C ASN A 47 -0.82 -2.92 5.96
N ASP A 48 -0.88 -2.63 4.65
CA ASP A 48 0.06 -1.70 4.02
C ASP A 48 -0.06 -0.29 4.60
N LYS A 49 -1.30 0.20 4.77
CA LYS A 49 -1.58 1.48 5.44
C LYS A 49 -1.13 1.52 6.90
N ALA A 50 -1.18 0.40 7.59
CA ALA A 50 -0.67 0.25 8.96
C ALA A 50 0.86 0.07 9.04
N GLY A 51 1.57 0.08 7.90
CA GLY A 51 3.03 -0.13 7.83
C GLY A 51 3.46 -1.58 7.98
N GLN A 52 2.51 -2.54 7.94
CA GLN A 52 2.79 -3.97 8.04
C GLN A 52 3.01 -4.58 6.63
N HIS A 53 4.05 -4.13 5.94
CA HIS A 53 4.26 -4.43 4.53
C HIS A 53 4.37 -5.93 4.22
N SER A 54 5.02 -6.73 5.05
CA SER A 54 5.12 -8.18 4.85
C SER A 54 3.74 -8.87 4.91
N ARG A 55 2.91 -8.51 5.89
CA ARG A 55 1.55 -9.05 6.01
C ARG A 55 0.63 -8.56 4.89
N ALA A 56 0.85 -7.33 4.44
CA ALA A 56 0.16 -6.79 3.28
C ALA A 56 0.42 -7.63 2.03
N ARG A 57 1.70 -7.95 1.78
CA ARG A 57 2.12 -8.79 0.64
C ARG A 57 1.42 -10.15 0.67
N GLU A 58 1.44 -10.85 1.81
CA GLU A 58 0.77 -12.15 1.95
C GLU A 58 -0.72 -12.09 1.61
N SER A 59 -1.41 -11.09 2.13
CA SER A 59 -2.84 -10.91 1.91
C SER A 59 -3.16 -10.56 0.46
N LEU A 60 -2.39 -9.66 -0.14
CA LEU A 60 -2.54 -9.27 -1.55
C LEU A 60 -2.23 -10.43 -2.52
N GLU A 61 -1.27 -11.30 -2.17
CA GLU A 61 -0.96 -12.52 -2.92
C GLU A 61 -2.14 -13.50 -2.91
N LYS A 62 -2.89 -13.61 -1.82
CA LYS A 62 -4.14 -14.37 -1.78
C LYS A 62 -5.21 -13.72 -2.67
N ALA A 63 -5.35 -12.40 -2.57
CA ALA A 63 -6.37 -11.64 -3.29
C ALA A 63 -6.21 -11.70 -4.82
N ARG A 64 -4.98 -11.66 -5.35
CA ARG A 64 -4.71 -11.67 -6.81
C ARG A 64 -5.13 -12.96 -7.52
N ARG A 65 -5.47 -14.03 -6.78
CA ARG A 65 -6.02 -15.26 -7.35
C ARG A 65 -7.42 -15.05 -7.95
N SER A 66 -8.13 -14.01 -7.50
CA SER A 66 -9.39 -13.61 -8.11
C SER A 66 -9.13 -12.77 -9.36
N SER A 67 -9.62 -13.19 -10.52
CA SER A 67 -9.46 -12.45 -11.78
C SER A 67 -10.03 -11.03 -11.70
N ALA A 68 -11.11 -10.84 -10.95
CA ALA A 68 -11.75 -9.54 -10.75
C ALA A 68 -10.87 -8.56 -9.94
N LEU A 69 -10.08 -9.07 -8.98
CA LEU A 69 -9.24 -8.26 -8.10
C LEU A 69 -7.78 -8.22 -8.56
N GLN A 70 -7.40 -9.07 -9.49
CA GLN A 70 -6.02 -9.24 -9.94
C GLN A 70 -5.35 -7.93 -10.36
N PRO A 71 -5.97 -7.04 -11.17
CA PRO A 71 -5.33 -5.79 -11.56
C PRO A 71 -5.02 -4.89 -10.37
N MET A 72 -5.95 -4.80 -9.45
CA MET A 72 -5.83 -3.98 -8.25
C MET A 72 -4.82 -4.58 -7.26
N ALA A 73 -4.82 -5.91 -7.10
CA ALA A 73 -3.87 -6.61 -6.26
C ALA A 73 -2.45 -6.45 -6.79
N HIS A 74 -2.23 -6.56 -8.12
CA HIS A 74 -0.92 -6.31 -8.72
C HIS A 74 -0.47 -4.87 -8.49
N PHE A 75 -1.36 -3.89 -8.66
CA PHE A 75 -1.03 -2.50 -8.38
C PHE A 75 -0.61 -2.29 -6.92
N ASN A 76 -1.36 -2.83 -5.96
CA ASN A 76 -1.03 -2.69 -4.54
C ASN A 76 0.22 -3.49 -4.13
N LEU A 77 0.50 -4.64 -4.77
CA LEU A 77 1.79 -5.34 -4.61
C LEU A 77 2.96 -4.48 -5.11
N GLY A 78 2.77 -3.75 -6.21
CA GLY A 78 3.75 -2.79 -6.69
C GLY A 78 4.00 -1.64 -5.70
N MET A 79 2.92 -1.08 -5.13
CA MET A 79 3.03 -0.05 -4.10
C MET A 79 3.74 -0.56 -2.84
N ASN A 80 3.40 -1.79 -2.42
CA ASN A 80 4.01 -2.45 -1.27
C ASN A 80 5.50 -2.70 -1.49
N ALA A 81 5.88 -3.25 -2.64
CA ALA A 81 7.29 -3.47 -2.99
C ALA A 81 8.08 -2.15 -3.00
N TYR A 82 7.49 -1.08 -3.56
CA TYR A 82 8.12 0.24 -3.53
C TYR A 82 8.31 0.77 -2.11
N ALA A 83 7.30 0.60 -1.25
CA ALA A 83 7.39 1.01 0.16
C ALA A 83 8.44 0.20 0.96
N MET A 84 8.73 -1.02 0.52
CA MET A 84 9.79 -1.85 1.07
C MET A 84 11.19 -1.54 0.51
N GLY A 85 11.31 -0.59 -0.41
CA GLY A 85 12.58 -0.25 -1.05
C GLY A 85 12.98 -1.22 -2.17
N GLU A 86 12.03 -1.90 -2.80
CA GLU A 86 12.23 -2.89 -3.86
C GLU A 86 11.72 -2.33 -5.22
N PRO A 87 12.36 -1.29 -5.79
CA PRO A 87 11.83 -0.57 -6.96
C PRO A 87 11.72 -1.44 -8.21
N GLU A 88 12.64 -2.38 -8.43
CA GLU A 88 12.60 -3.29 -9.57
C GLU A 88 11.42 -4.26 -9.45
N GLU A 89 11.14 -4.74 -8.26
CA GLU A 89 9.98 -5.58 -7.99
C GLU A 89 8.69 -4.78 -8.14
N ALA A 90 8.65 -3.56 -7.65
CA ALA A 90 7.52 -2.65 -7.84
C ALA A 90 7.21 -2.46 -9.33
N ILE A 91 8.24 -2.21 -10.17
CA ILE A 91 8.07 -2.09 -11.62
C ILE A 91 7.50 -3.38 -12.23
N ARG A 92 7.95 -4.57 -11.78
CA ARG A 92 7.39 -5.85 -12.26
C ARG A 92 5.90 -5.96 -11.97
N TRP A 93 5.49 -5.66 -10.76
CA TRP A 93 4.09 -5.69 -10.36
C TRP A 93 3.24 -4.65 -11.09
N PHE A 94 3.75 -3.43 -11.24
CA PHE A 94 3.04 -2.39 -11.99
C PHE A 94 2.90 -2.73 -13.47
N LYS A 95 3.87 -3.39 -14.10
CA LYS A 95 3.71 -3.89 -15.48
C LYS A 95 2.57 -4.90 -15.58
N LEU A 96 2.46 -5.84 -14.64
CA LEU A 96 1.35 -6.79 -14.62
C LEU A 96 -0.01 -6.09 -14.42
N ALA A 97 -0.05 -5.00 -13.66
CA ALA A 97 -1.25 -4.19 -13.52
C ALA A 97 -1.54 -3.35 -14.78
N GLU A 98 -0.52 -2.88 -15.50
CA GLU A 98 -0.65 -2.12 -16.74
C GLU A 98 -1.23 -2.97 -17.88
N GLU A 99 -0.82 -4.23 -17.99
CA GLU A 99 -1.25 -5.18 -19.02
C GLU A 99 -2.73 -5.54 -18.95
N GLN A 100 -3.41 -5.22 -17.84
CA GLN A 100 -4.83 -5.54 -17.62
C GLN A 100 -5.75 -4.54 -18.34
N GLU A 101 -6.08 -4.80 -19.60
CA GLU A 101 -6.93 -3.93 -20.43
C GLU A 101 -8.33 -3.68 -19.84
N GLN A 102 -8.81 -4.59 -19.01
CA GLN A 102 -10.14 -4.53 -18.40
C GLN A 102 -10.30 -3.36 -17.41
N ASN A 103 -9.18 -2.89 -16.82
CA ASN A 103 -9.19 -1.78 -15.88
C ASN A 103 -8.25 -0.65 -16.32
N LYS A 104 -8.70 0.13 -17.31
CA LYS A 104 -7.93 1.24 -17.90
C LYS A 104 -7.41 2.24 -16.86
N LYS A 105 -8.12 2.37 -15.74
CA LYS A 105 -7.75 3.31 -14.67
C LYS A 105 -6.55 2.79 -13.89
N VAL A 106 -6.57 1.54 -13.45
CA VAL A 106 -5.44 0.89 -12.79
C VAL A 106 -4.22 0.84 -13.71
N SER A 107 -4.42 0.49 -14.99
CA SER A 107 -3.36 0.49 -16.01
C SER A 107 -2.70 1.87 -16.14
N SER A 108 -3.50 2.95 -16.16
CA SER A 108 -2.98 4.31 -16.20
C SER A 108 -2.16 4.68 -14.97
N TYR A 109 -2.62 4.29 -13.77
CA TYR A 109 -1.89 4.54 -12.53
C TYR A 109 -0.58 3.75 -12.48
N ALA A 110 -0.60 2.49 -12.88
CA ALA A 110 0.59 1.65 -12.95
C ALA A 110 1.67 2.25 -13.88
N ARG A 111 1.25 2.74 -15.06
CA ARG A 111 2.15 3.42 -16.00
C ARG A 111 2.79 4.67 -15.39
N LYS A 112 2.01 5.50 -14.70
CA LYS A 112 2.52 6.69 -14.01
C LYS A 112 3.50 6.30 -12.89
N ALA A 113 3.19 5.26 -12.13
CA ALA A 113 4.07 4.76 -11.08
C ALA A 113 5.43 4.30 -11.64
N ILE A 114 5.42 3.52 -12.73
CA ILE A 114 6.65 3.09 -13.41
C ILE A 114 7.47 4.30 -13.88
N ALA A 115 6.82 5.28 -14.51
CA ALA A 115 7.49 6.48 -14.98
C ALA A 115 8.17 7.23 -13.83
N ARG A 116 7.46 7.37 -12.71
CA ARG A 116 7.98 8.06 -11.52
C ARG A 116 9.18 7.36 -10.91
N ILE A 117 9.12 6.02 -10.76
CA ILE A 117 10.24 5.24 -10.23
C ILE A 117 11.48 5.43 -11.11
N ARG A 118 11.32 5.38 -12.44
CA ARG A 118 12.45 5.58 -13.36
C ARG A 118 13.04 6.98 -13.29
N GLU A 119 12.19 8.01 -13.27
CA GLU A 119 12.61 9.39 -13.12
C GLU A 119 13.43 9.59 -11.83
N THR A 120 12.95 9.00 -10.72
CA THR A 120 13.65 9.09 -9.43
C THR A 120 15.00 8.36 -9.46
N ALA A 121 15.08 7.22 -10.13
CA ALA A 121 16.33 6.48 -10.29
C ALA A 121 17.35 7.25 -11.17
N GLU A 122 16.88 7.94 -12.21
CA GLU A 122 17.74 8.74 -13.11
C GLU A 122 18.20 10.05 -12.46
N SER A 123 17.37 10.65 -11.60
CA SER A 123 17.71 11.91 -10.92
C SER A 123 18.73 11.75 -9.81
N GLY A 124 19.07 10.51 -9.44
CA GLY A 124 20.07 10.24 -8.39
C GLY A 124 19.64 10.72 -7.01
N ASP A 125 18.33 10.80 -6.74
CA ASP A 125 17.82 11.29 -5.47
C ASP A 125 18.31 10.41 -4.31
N PRO A 126 19.03 11.00 -3.34
CA PRO A 126 19.66 10.24 -2.24
C PRO A 126 18.64 9.55 -1.31
N ALA A 127 17.33 9.78 -1.49
CA ALA A 127 16.30 9.10 -0.71
C ALA A 127 16.25 7.59 -0.95
N ILE A 128 16.65 7.11 -2.14
CA ILE A 128 16.66 5.68 -2.49
C ILE A 128 17.97 5.01 -2.10
N GLN A 129 19.10 5.72 -2.21
CA GLN A 129 20.42 5.15 -1.86
C GLN A 129 20.61 4.85 -0.36
N ARG A 130 19.70 5.31 0.51
CA ARG A 130 19.79 5.07 1.96
C ARG A 130 19.28 3.72 2.40
N VAL A 131 18.48 3.04 1.58
CA VAL A 131 17.94 1.71 1.94
C VAL A 131 19.01 0.63 1.80
N ASP A 132 19.86 0.73 0.75
CA ASP A 132 20.90 -0.27 0.48
C ASP A 132 22.08 -0.22 1.46
N ARG A 133 22.32 0.92 2.15
CA ARG A 133 23.40 1.06 3.12
C ARG A 133 23.09 0.56 4.52
N ALA A 134 21.84 0.30 4.83
CA ALA A 134 21.43 -0.13 6.17
C ALA A 134 21.63 -1.64 6.43
N GLU A 135 21.97 -2.43 5.40
CA GLU A 135 22.15 -3.87 5.56
C GLU A 135 23.61 -4.32 5.77
N GLU A 136 24.60 -3.45 5.57
CA GLU A 136 26.03 -3.84 5.61
C GLU A 136 26.72 -3.69 6.97
N ASP A 137 26.10 -3.05 7.97
CA ASP A 137 26.76 -2.81 9.26
C ASP A 137 25.99 -3.46 10.43
N ARG A 138 26.12 -4.77 10.53
CA ARG A 138 25.56 -5.55 11.64
C ARG A 138 26.59 -5.75 12.73
N ASP A 139 26.96 -4.74 13.46
CA ASP A 139 27.57 -4.93 14.80
C ASP A 139 27.86 -3.59 15.50
N THR A 140 26.87 -2.75 15.71
CA THR A 140 26.99 -1.68 16.71
C THR A 140 25.61 -1.22 17.15
N PHE A 141 25.47 -0.87 18.41
CA PHE A 141 24.33 -0.19 19.00
C PHE A 141 24.03 1.08 18.20
N ASP A 142 23.03 1.06 17.33
CA ASP A 142 22.71 2.21 16.52
C ASP A 142 21.41 2.87 16.99
N PHE A 143 21.62 4.07 17.51
CA PHE A 143 20.56 5.02 17.81
C PHE A 143 20.42 5.92 16.57
N SER A 144 19.49 5.63 15.68
CA SER A 144 19.26 6.49 14.54
C SER A 144 18.02 7.34 14.73
N TYR A 145 18.18 8.64 14.59
CA TYR A 145 17.06 9.57 14.45
C TYR A 145 17.08 10.14 13.04
N TYR A 146 15.90 10.32 12.48
CA TYR A 146 15.77 11.02 11.21
C TYR A 146 14.67 12.08 11.31
N ALA A 147 14.93 13.22 10.69
CA ALA A 147 13.93 14.23 10.42
C ALA A 147 13.98 14.55 8.93
N GLN A 148 12.88 14.44 8.25
CA GLN A 148 12.77 14.76 6.84
C GLN A 148 11.72 15.85 6.66
N VAL A 149 12.13 16.94 6.01
CA VAL A 149 11.24 18.03 5.58
C VAL A 149 11.33 18.09 4.07
N GLY A 150 10.19 17.99 3.40
CA GLY A 150 10.14 18.08 1.95
C GLY A 150 9.13 19.13 1.50
N PHE A 151 9.33 19.67 0.32
CA PHE A 151 8.33 20.47 -0.38
C PHE A 151 7.84 19.66 -1.58
N GLY A 152 6.53 19.47 -1.69
CA GLY A 152 5.95 18.75 -2.79
C GLY A 152 4.74 19.47 -3.38
N THR A 153 4.63 19.46 -4.69
CA THR A 153 3.37 19.68 -5.39
C THR A 153 2.79 18.31 -5.70
N ASP A 154 1.54 18.09 -5.31
CA ASP A 154 0.95 16.78 -5.28
C ASP A 154 0.39 16.36 -6.65
N ASP A 155 1.08 15.47 -7.33
CA ASP A 155 0.50 14.54 -8.31
C ASP A 155 0.28 13.14 -7.71
N ASN A 156 0.15 13.05 -6.47
CA ASN A 156 -0.16 11.99 -5.52
C ASN A 156 -0.31 10.54 -6.02
N VAL A 157 0.65 10.03 -6.75
CA VAL A 157 0.69 8.59 -7.11
C VAL A 157 1.05 7.73 -5.89
N PHE A 158 1.79 8.28 -4.92
CA PHE A 158 2.33 7.51 -3.79
C PHE A 158 1.80 7.89 -2.42
N ARG A 159 0.90 8.88 -2.32
CA ARG A 159 0.43 9.42 -1.03
C ARG A 159 -1.05 9.30 -0.79
N SER A 160 -1.66 8.48 -1.47
CA SER A 160 -3.09 8.47 -1.48
C SER A 160 -3.68 7.75 -0.27
N PRO A 161 -4.59 8.40 0.49
CA PRO A 161 -5.82 7.72 0.87
C PRO A 161 -6.59 7.27 -0.36
N ALA A 162 -6.13 7.67 -1.52
CA ALA A 162 -6.52 7.50 -2.90
C ALA A 162 -6.14 6.17 -3.54
N GLN A 163 -5.66 5.17 -2.80
CA GLN A 163 -5.54 3.82 -3.36
C GLN A 163 -6.92 3.27 -3.66
N PRO A 164 -7.13 2.73 -4.87
CA PRO A 164 -8.40 2.10 -5.19
C PRO A 164 -8.69 0.99 -4.17
N TYR A 165 -9.77 1.12 -3.44
CA TYR A 165 -10.30 0.06 -2.59
C TYR A 165 -11.73 -0.23 -3.01
N VAL A 166 -12.22 -1.41 -2.65
CA VAL A 166 -13.58 -1.81 -2.99
C VAL A 166 -14.53 -1.32 -1.89
N ASP A 167 -15.42 -0.39 -2.21
CA ASP A 167 -16.49 0.06 -1.33
C ASP A 167 -17.76 -0.75 -1.60
N PHE A 168 -18.19 -1.51 -0.62
CA PHE A 168 -19.43 -2.32 -0.68
C PHE A 168 -20.68 -1.59 -0.19
N GLY A 169 -20.55 -0.37 0.32
CA GLY A 169 -21.69 0.47 0.61
C GLY A 169 -22.45 0.92 -0.65
N ASN A 170 -21.82 0.80 -1.81
CA ASN A 170 -22.43 1.10 -3.10
C ASN A 170 -22.08 0.00 -4.13
N PRO A 171 -22.97 -0.99 -4.33
CA PRO A 171 -22.71 -2.09 -5.26
C PRO A 171 -22.58 -1.67 -6.73
N ALA A 172 -22.97 -0.45 -7.08
CA ALA A 172 -22.81 0.08 -8.43
C ALA A 172 -21.38 0.62 -8.71
N LEU A 173 -20.58 0.84 -7.66
CA LEU A 173 -19.21 1.36 -7.77
C LEU A 173 -18.27 0.57 -6.83
N PRO A 174 -17.87 -0.64 -7.22
CA PRO A 174 -17.01 -1.48 -6.38
C PRO A 174 -15.60 -0.90 -6.16
N LEU A 175 -15.23 0.14 -6.87
CA LEU A 175 -13.93 0.77 -6.80
C LEU A 175 -14.10 2.24 -6.40
N VAL A 176 -13.81 2.56 -5.16
CA VAL A 176 -13.72 3.95 -4.74
C VAL A 176 -12.36 4.49 -5.17
N THR A 177 -12.42 5.43 -6.09
CA THR A 177 -11.25 6.25 -6.41
C THR A 177 -11.42 7.56 -5.67
N PRO A 178 -10.52 7.87 -4.77
CA PRO A 178 -10.53 9.15 -4.10
C PRO A 178 -10.37 10.30 -5.10
N GLU A 179 -10.99 11.42 -4.82
CA GLU A 179 -10.72 12.64 -5.55
C GLU A 179 -9.27 13.05 -5.32
N VAL A 180 -8.54 13.25 -6.41
CA VAL A 180 -7.20 13.83 -6.37
C VAL A 180 -7.36 15.31 -6.00
N GLN A 181 -7.15 15.64 -4.75
CA GLN A 181 -6.99 17.03 -4.37
C GLN A 181 -5.56 17.46 -4.64
N SER A 182 -5.39 18.33 -5.64
CA SER A 182 -4.12 18.99 -5.89
C SER A 182 -3.87 20.06 -4.82
N GLY A 183 -2.77 19.97 -4.10
CA GLY A 183 -2.40 20.93 -3.07
C GLY A 183 -0.89 20.95 -2.83
N SER A 184 -0.39 22.08 -2.32
CA SER A 184 0.98 22.17 -1.83
C SER A 184 1.00 21.77 -0.36
N PHE A 185 1.90 20.88 0.02
CA PHE A 185 2.04 20.44 1.40
C PHE A 185 3.51 20.44 1.82
N VAL A 186 3.73 20.60 3.11
CA VAL A 186 5.04 20.42 3.74
C VAL A 186 4.99 19.14 4.56
N PRO A 187 5.47 18.01 4.01
CA PRO A 187 5.56 16.80 4.79
C PRO A 187 6.69 16.93 5.81
N TYR A 188 6.39 16.56 7.03
CA TYR A 188 7.42 16.28 8.01
C TYR A 188 7.30 14.83 8.48
N ARG A 189 8.43 14.17 8.61
CA ARG A 189 8.51 12.82 9.20
C ARG A 189 9.65 12.84 10.20
N ALA A 190 9.35 12.46 11.44
CA ALA A 190 10.36 12.22 12.46
C ALA A 190 10.17 10.80 12.99
N GLY A 191 11.25 10.07 13.14
CA GLY A 191 11.20 8.72 13.70
C GLY A 191 12.42 8.42 14.56
N LEU A 192 12.20 7.61 15.58
CA LEU A 192 13.20 7.05 16.47
C LEU A 192 13.21 5.55 16.25
N LYS A 193 14.35 5.01 15.84
CA LYS A 193 14.54 3.58 15.72
C LYS A 193 15.63 3.16 16.71
N TYR A 194 15.33 2.23 17.60
CA TYR A 194 16.34 1.57 18.40
C TYR A 194 16.28 0.06 18.16
N GLN A 195 17.43 -0.56 18.13
CA GLN A 195 17.54 -2.01 17.94
C GLN A 195 18.35 -2.59 19.10
N ILE A 196 17.77 -3.57 19.78
CA ILE A 196 18.46 -4.36 20.81
C ILE A 196 18.87 -5.66 20.13
N ASN A 197 20.15 -5.88 19.98
CA ASN A 197 20.69 -7.20 19.63
C ASN A 197 20.91 -7.98 20.93
N SER A 198 20.17 -9.05 21.11
CA SER A 198 20.41 -10.05 22.17
C SER A 198 21.13 -11.23 21.59
#